data_73b07678673781352dbdd57cb40e4af9
#
_entry.id   73b07678673781352dbdd57cb40e4af9
#
_cell.length_a   1.000
_cell.length_b   1.000
_cell.length_c   1.000
_cell.angle_alpha   90.00
_cell.angle_beta   90.00
_cell.angle_gamma   90.00
#
_symmetry.space_group_name_H-M   'P 1'
#
loop_
_entity.id
_entity.type
_entity.pdbx_description
1 polymer ?
#
loop_
_entity_poly.entity_id
_entity_poly.type
_entity_poly.pdbx_seq_one_letter_code
_entity_poly.pdbx_strand_id
1 'polypeptide(L)'
;MSLFSGLETLGFDTNNINIYEKKKDKPTEEKQEEQITKQITYKEEDYLFQKSYKCPICDKSFKSLTVRTGKLRVVDKEDDLRPVYRELDPIKYEPVVCCYCGYASLSRYFETIMPLQAKRLRAEVKSSFSGFKEADTDIYSYDVAIMRYKMVLYCDVIGNVKSSRKAYTCLKMAWVIRGKLEKEGDLLTKEERNKLQEDELECIKNAYEGYCLAFSSETFPMSGMDEMTLTYLVAELAFRLGNYREALQLLSRIIGNGNVAVRIKDKAVDLKERIRAKVKEGQ
;
A
#
# COMPACT_ATOMS: atom_id res chain seq x y z
N MET A 1 10.09 -32.36 -39.60
CA MET A 1 9.01 -31.36 -39.69
C MET A 1 9.41 -30.18 -38.83
N SER A 2 9.36 -28.94 -39.39
CA SER A 2 9.66 -27.73 -38.60
C SER A 2 8.54 -27.49 -37.61
N LEU A 3 8.87 -27.07 -36.37
CA LEU A 3 7.93 -26.69 -35.33
C LEU A 3 6.99 -25.54 -35.78
N PHE A 4 7.39 -24.78 -36.80
CA PHE A 4 6.66 -23.64 -37.33
C PHE A 4 5.92 -23.96 -38.66
N SER A 5 5.91 -25.23 -39.07
CA SER A 5 5.23 -25.66 -40.30
C SER A 5 3.75 -25.31 -40.23
N GLY A 6 3.24 -24.64 -41.28
CA GLY A 6 1.86 -24.15 -41.39
C GLY A 6 1.68 -22.66 -41.08
N LEU A 7 2.67 -22.00 -40.48
CA LEU A 7 2.59 -20.54 -40.23
C LEU A 7 2.82 -19.72 -41.51
N GLU A 8 3.41 -20.32 -42.54
CA GLU A 8 3.59 -19.68 -43.85
C GLU A 8 2.24 -19.32 -44.48
N THR A 9 1.21 -20.13 -44.25
CA THR A 9 -0.16 -19.86 -44.74
C THR A 9 -0.81 -18.63 -44.10
N LEU A 10 -0.26 -18.18 -42.96
CA LEU A 10 -0.69 -16.99 -42.22
C LEU A 10 0.20 -15.78 -42.52
N GLY A 11 1.15 -15.91 -43.48
CA GLY A 11 2.04 -14.80 -43.88
C GLY A 11 3.31 -14.63 -43.06
N PHE A 12 3.66 -15.59 -42.19
CA PHE A 12 4.91 -15.54 -41.43
C PHE A 12 6.05 -16.19 -42.22
N ASP A 13 7.20 -15.49 -42.24
CA ASP A 13 8.46 -16.11 -42.73
C ASP A 13 9.08 -16.96 -41.64
N THR A 14 8.98 -18.28 -41.82
CA THR A 14 9.49 -19.25 -40.87
C THR A 14 10.89 -19.76 -41.22
N ASN A 15 11.52 -19.26 -42.29
CA ASN A 15 12.84 -19.62 -42.69
C ASN A 15 13.87 -19.00 -41.74
N ASN A 16 14.78 -19.84 -41.22
CA ASN A 16 15.87 -19.43 -40.31
C ASN A 16 15.43 -18.94 -38.91
N ILE A 17 14.30 -19.43 -38.40
CA ILE A 17 13.94 -19.21 -36.99
C ILE A 17 14.62 -20.26 -36.12
N ASN A 18 15.55 -19.79 -35.27
CA ASN A 18 16.14 -20.60 -34.22
C ASN A 18 15.56 -20.18 -32.86
N ILE A 19 14.92 -21.10 -32.14
CA ILE A 19 14.22 -20.84 -30.88
C ILE A 19 15.16 -20.31 -29.78
N TYR A 20 16.42 -20.70 -29.83
CA TYR A 20 17.39 -20.39 -28.79
C TYR A 20 18.48 -19.38 -29.22
N GLU A 21 18.45 -18.94 -30.48
CA GLU A 21 19.41 -17.97 -30.98
C GLU A 21 19.00 -16.55 -30.60
N LYS A 22 19.81 -15.89 -29.77
CA LYS A 22 19.65 -14.46 -29.52
C LYS A 22 19.97 -13.71 -30.80
N LYS A 23 18.98 -13.09 -31.46
CA LYS A 23 19.22 -12.14 -32.52
C LYS A 23 20.12 -11.05 -31.97
N LYS A 24 21.32 -10.90 -32.53
CA LYS A 24 22.17 -9.74 -32.25
C LYS A 24 21.44 -8.54 -32.83
N ASP A 25 21.02 -7.66 -31.98
CA ASP A 25 20.49 -6.36 -32.38
C ASP A 25 21.57 -5.67 -33.21
N LYS A 26 21.20 -5.22 -34.43
CA LYS A 26 22.10 -4.37 -35.23
C LYS A 26 22.41 -3.13 -34.37
N PRO A 27 23.65 -2.63 -34.37
CA PRO A 27 23.95 -1.40 -33.66
C PRO A 27 23.02 -0.30 -34.18
N THR A 28 22.10 0.12 -33.36
CA THR A 28 21.35 1.33 -33.60
C THR A 28 22.32 2.47 -33.36
N GLU A 29 22.56 3.27 -34.40
CA GLU A 29 23.31 4.50 -34.29
C GLU A 29 22.83 5.26 -33.07
N GLU A 30 23.69 5.46 -32.08
CA GLU A 30 23.44 6.33 -30.96
C GLU A 30 23.22 7.74 -31.48
N LYS A 31 21.97 8.05 -31.77
CA LYS A 31 21.58 9.47 -31.79
C LYS A 31 21.71 9.94 -30.36
N GLN A 32 22.66 10.82 -30.12
CA GLN A 32 22.73 11.64 -28.93
C GLN A 32 21.32 12.27 -28.74
N GLU A 33 20.51 11.66 -27.90
CA GLU A 33 19.32 12.29 -27.39
C GLU A 33 19.80 13.39 -26.44
N GLU A 34 19.83 14.62 -26.95
CA GLU A 34 19.75 15.79 -26.10
C GLU A 34 18.61 15.56 -25.14
N GLN A 35 18.95 15.37 -23.87
CA GLN A 35 17.98 15.24 -22.76
C GLN A 35 17.25 16.57 -22.63
N ILE A 36 16.29 16.80 -23.49
CA ILE A 36 15.18 17.69 -23.16
C ILE A 36 14.35 16.93 -22.14
N THR A 37 14.65 17.12 -20.87
CA THR A 37 13.79 16.75 -19.74
C THR A 37 12.49 17.56 -19.84
N LYS A 38 11.61 17.17 -20.75
CA LYS A 38 10.20 17.53 -20.61
C LYS A 38 9.76 16.91 -19.29
N GLN A 39 9.56 17.71 -18.26
CA GLN A 39 8.84 17.29 -17.08
C GLN A 39 7.48 16.77 -17.56
N ILE A 40 7.35 15.45 -17.63
CA ILE A 40 6.08 14.80 -17.93
C ILE A 40 5.22 15.03 -16.67
N THR A 41 4.33 16.01 -16.73
CA THR A 41 3.38 16.28 -15.66
C THR A 41 2.26 15.26 -15.81
N TYR A 42 2.23 14.28 -14.91
CA TYR A 42 1.16 13.29 -14.85
C TYR A 42 -0.08 13.95 -14.22
N LYS A 43 -1.21 13.92 -14.93
CA LYS A 43 -2.49 14.35 -14.36
C LYS A 43 -3.12 13.16 -13.64
N GLU A 44 -3.39 13.33 -12.36
CA GLU A 44 -3.91 12.28 -11.48
C GLU A 44 -5.24 11.71 -12.00
N GLU A 45 -6.10 12.57 -12.58
CA GLU A 45 -7.41 12.24 -13.15
C GLU A 45 -7.32 11.17 -14.26
N ASP A 46 -6.24 11.17 -15.06
CA ASP A 46 -6.05 10.23 -16.18
C ASP A 46 -5.91 8.76 -15.72
N TYR A 47 -5.58 8.58 -14.44
CA TYR A 47 -5.35 7.28 -13.81
C TYR A 47 -6.54 6.82 -12.96
N LEU A 48 -7.61 7.61 -12.87
CA LEU A 48 -8.78 7.35 -12.04
C LEU A 48 -9.99 6.98 -12.89
N PHE A 49 -10.95 6.33 -12.25
CA PHE A 49 -12.28 6.08 -12.79
C PHE A 49 -13.28 5.85 -11.67
N GLN A 50 -14.55 6.07 -11.96
CA GLN A 50 -15.65 5.80 -11.04
C GLN A 50 -16.04 4.32 -11.11
N LYS A 51 -15.79 3.57 -10.03
CA LYS A 51 -16.22 2.18 -9.87
C LYS A 51 -17.52 2.12 -9.10
N SER A 52 -18.48 1.33 -9.58
CA SER A 52 -19.75 1.08 -8.89
C SER A 52 -19.55 0.00 -7.83
N TYR A 53 -20.09 0.25 -6.63
CA TYR A 53 -20.11 -0.67 -5.50
C TYR A 53 -21.55 -0.85 -5.00
N LYS A 54 -21.90 -2.07 -4.56
CA LYS A 54 -23.11 -2.32 -3.78
C LYS A 54 -22.72 -2.48 -2.31
N CYS A 55 -23.29 -1.67 -1.44
CA CYS A 55 -22.95 -1.71 -0.01
C CYS A 55 -23.56 -2.96 0.66
N PRO A 56 -22.75 -3.81 1.33
CA PRO A 56 -23.26 -5.01 1.99
C PRO A 56 -24.01 -4.71 3.31
N ILE A 57 -24.04 -3.45 3.77
CA ILE A 57 -24.71 -3.04 5.00
C ILE A 57 -26.09 -2.46 4.72
N CYS A 58 -26.25 -1.62 3.69
CA CYS A 58 -27.50 -0.93 3.38
C CYS A 58 -28.10 -1.28 2.01
N ASP A 59 -27.44 -2.16 1.25
CA ASP A 59 -27.83 -2.66 -0.09
C ASP A 59 -27.93 -1.60 -1.20
N LYS A 60 -27.60 -0.32 -0.91
CA LYS A 60 -27.61 0.75 -1.88
C LYS A 60 -26.36 0.70 -2.76
N SER A 61 -26.53 1.05 -4.05
CA SER A 61 -25.42 1.20 -4.98
C SER A 61 -24.91 2.65 -4.99
N PHE A 62 -23.60 2.80 -5.09
CA PHE A 62 -22.92 4.10 -5.16
C PHE A 62 -21.65 3.96 -6.00
N LYS A 63 -21.01 5.08 -6.32
CA LYS A 63 -19.73 5.12 -7.03
C LYS A 63 -18.63 5.63 -6.11
N SER A 64 -17.41 5.16 -6.33
CA SER A 64 -16.20 5.64 -5.64
C SER A 64 -15.04 5.69 -6.62
N LEU A 65 -14.17 6.69 -6.47
CA LEU A 65 -12.96 6.81 -7.27
C LEU A 65 -12.04 5.61 -7.01
N THR A 66 -11.51 5.07 -8.07
CA THR A 66 -10.64 3.88 -8.06
C THR A 66 -9.52 4.09 -9.08
N VAL A 67 -8.35 3.54 -8.77
CA VAL A 67 -7.16 3.68 -9.61
C VAL A 67 -7.12 2.61 -10.71
N ARG A 68 -6.72 3.00 -11.92
CA ARG A 68 -6.39 2.11 -13.04
C ARG A 68 -5.01 1.49 -12.82
N THR A 69 -4.94 0.45 -11.99
CA THR A 69 -3.68 -0.15 -11.51
C THR A 69 -2.74 -0.59 -12.65
N GLY A 70 -3.28 -1.04 -13.78
CA GLY A 70 -2.47 -1.44 -14.95
C GLY A 70 -1.69 -0.31 -15.62
N LYS A 71 -1.96 0.96 -15.27
CA LYS A 71 -1.24 2.14 -15.79
C LYS A 71 -0.15 2.64 -14.85
N LEU A 72 -0.08 2.14 -13.62
CA LEU A 72 0.85 2.59 -12.60
C LEU A 72 2.18 1.85 -12.65
N ARG A 73 3.26 2.58 -12.36
CA ARG A 73 4.61 2.02 -12.25
C ARG A 73 5.17 2.24 -10.85
N VAL A 74 5.43 1.15 -10.15
CA VAL A 74 6.20 1.18 -8.90
C VAL A 74 7.64 1.51 -9.27
N VAL A 75 8.15 2.62 -8.76
CA VAL A 75 9.53 3.07 -9.00
C VAL A 75 10.45 2.70 -7.85
N ASP A 76 9.91 2.59 -6.62
CA ASP A 76 10.68 2.25 -5.44
C ASP A 76 9.78 1.61 -4.36
N LYS A 77 10.40 1.10 -3.31
CA LYS A 77 9.75 0.68 -2.05
C LYS A 77 10.54 1.19 -0.87
N GLU A 78 9.89 1.97 -0.04
CA GLU A 78 10.47 2.45 1.23
C GLU A 78 10.83 1.30 2.18
N ASP A 79 11.49 1.62 3.26
CA ASP A 79 11.95 0.64 4.24
C ASP A 79 10.80 -0.09 4.92
N ASP A 80 9.70 0.59 5.22
CA ASP A 80 8.47 -0.01 5.75
C ASP A 80 7.55 -0.63 4.67
N LEU A 81 8.12 -0.92 3.50
CA LEU A 81 7.48 -1.55 2.36
C LEU A 81 6.42 -0.71 1.65
N ARG A 82 6.29 0.60 1.96
CA ARG A 82 5.43 1.52 1.19
C ARG A 82 5.90 1.52 -0.27
N PRO A 83 5.02 1.16 -1.22
CA PRO A 83 5.36 1.29 -2.63
C PRO A 83 5.30 2.76 -3.06
N VAL A 84 6.35 3.22 -3.74
CA VAL A 84 6.40 4.56 -4.34
C VAL A 84 6.05 4.43 -5.81
N TYR A 85 5.09 5.24 -6.25
CA TYR A 85 4.63 5.26 -7.64
C TYR A 85 5.04 6.55 -8.33
N ARG A 86 5.21 6.48 -9.63
CA ARG A 86 5.62 7.63 -10.43
C ARG A 86 4.47 8.62 -10.65
N GLU A 87 3.29 8.09 -10.93
CA GLU A 87 2.17 8.85 -11.48
C GLU A 87 1.31 9.51 -10.41
N LEU A 88 0.91 8.72 -9.42
CA LEU A 88 0.08 9.15 -8.30
C LEU A 88 0.30 8.22 -7.10
N ASP A 89 -0.20 8.62 -5.92
CA ASP A 89 -0.26 7.75 -4.75
C ASP A 89 -1.59 6.98 -4.71
N PRO A 90 -1.61 5.69 -5.14
CA PRO A 90 -2.85 4.91 -5.22
C PRO A 90 -3.43 4.58 -3.84
N ILE A 91 -2.62 4.71 -2.78
CA ILE A 91 -3.04 4.41 -1.40
C ILE A 91 -4.18 5.34 -0.98
N LYS A 92 -4.20 6.59 -1.47
CA LYS A 92 -5.30 7.55 -1.26
C LYS A 92 -6.68 7.00 -1.63
N TYR A 93 -6.75 6.12 -2.62
CA TYR A 93 -7.97 5.62 -3.26
C TYR A 93 -8.39 4.21 -2.81
N GLU A 94 -7.65 3.60 -1.89
CA GLU A 94 -7.99 2.25 -1.39
C GLU A 94 -9.23 2.21 -0.47
N PRO A 95 -9.50 3.21 0.38
CA PRO A 95 -10.71 3.23 1.18
C PRO A 95 -11.95 3.43 0.33
N VAL A 96 -12.93 2.55 0.48
CA VAL A 96 -14.27 2.68 -0.10
C VAL A 96 -15.24 3.01 1.03
N VAL A 97 -15.99 4.10 0.89
CA VAL A 97 -16.94 4.59 1.89
C VAL A 97 -18.32 4.67 1.27
N CYS A 98 -19.30 4.05 1.90
CA CYS A 98 -20.69 4.15 1.50
C CYS A 98 -21.28 5.49 1.98
N CYS A 99 -21.61 6.37 1.05
CA CYS A 99 -22.19 7.69 1.35
C CYS A 99 -23.59 7.64 2.01
N TYR A 100 -24.25 6.48 1.98
CA TYR A 100 -25.60 6.31 2.55
C TYR A 100 -25.63 5.82 4.00
N CYS A 101 -24.63 5.05 4.43
CA CYS A 101 -24.66 4.45 5.77
C CYS A 101 -23.32 4.53 6.53
N GLY A 102 -22.30 5.17 5.97
CA GLY A 102 -21.00 5.33 6.61
C GLY A 102 -20.14 4.06 6.68
N TYR A 103 -20.62 2.90 6.20
CA TYR A 103 -19.77 1.73 6.14
C TYR A 103 -18.55 2.00 5.26
N ALA A 104 -17.39 1.74 5.80
CA ALA A 104 -16.11 1.94 5.15
C ALA A 104 -15.22 0.70 5.29
N SER A 105 -14.45 0.40 4.25
CA SER A 105 -13.47 -0.68 4.24
C SER A 105 -12.44 -0.43 3.15
N LEU A 106 -11.26 -1.04 3.28
CA LEU A 106 -10.33 -1.09 2.14
C LEU A 106 -10.99 -1.86 0.99
N SER A 107 -10.78 -1.42 -0.24
CA SER A 107 -11.44 -1.92 -1.46
C SER A 107 -11.39 -3.45 -1.58
N ARG A 108 -10.26 -4.07 -1.20
CA ARG A 108 -10.08 -5.53 -1.22
C ARG A 108 -10.98 -6.31 -0.24
N TYR A 109 -11.52 -5.64 0.78
CA TYR A 109 -12.35 -6.25 1.82
C TYR A 109 -13.80 -5.75 1.80
N PHE A 110 -14.11 -4.75 0.97
CA PHE A 110 -15.38 -4.02 1.03
C PHE A 110 -16.61 -4.94 0.83
N GLU A 111 -16.53 -5.87 -0.10
CA GLU A 111 -17.63 -6.77 -0.44
C GLU A 111 -17.72 -8.00 0.47
N THR A 112 -16.62 -8.29 1.19
CA THR A 112 -16.53 -9.50 2.04
C THR A 112 -16.74 -9.14 3.51
N ILE A 113 -17.92 -9.44 4.04
CA ILE A 113 -18.27 -9.16 5.42
C ILE A 113 -18.99 -10.35 6.06
N MET A 114 -18.63 -10.67 7.29
CA MET A 114 -19.29 -11.72 8.08
C MET A 114 -20.64 -11.23 8.62
N PRO A 115 -21.67 -12.11 8.75
CA PRO A 115 -23.00 -11.70 9.24
C PRO A 115 -22.98 -10.98 10.60
N LEU A 116 -22.13 -11.41 11.52
CA LEU A 116 -22.00 -10.80 12.85
C LEU A 116 -21.38 -9.39 12.76
N GLN A 117 -20.39 -9.20 11.87
CA GLN A 117 -19.79 -7.89 11.61
C GLN A 117 -20.85 -6.94 11.02
N ALA A 118 -21.61 -7.42 10.03
CA ALA A 118 -22.66 -6.64 9.41
C ALA A 118 -23.75 -6.21 10.45
N LYS A 119 -24.09 -7.09 11.39
CA LYS A 119 -25.04 -6.78 12.48
C LYS A 119 -24.52 -5.63 13.35
N ARG A 120 -23.25 -5.69 13.78
CA ARG A 120 -22.61 -4.64 14.60
C ARG A 120 -22.57 -3.30 13.86
N LEU A 121 -22.12 -3.32 12.60
CA LEU A 121 -22.03 -2.11 11.78
C LEU A 121 -23.39 -1.47 11.48
N ARG A 122 -24.46 -2.26 11.33
CA ARG A 122 -25.81 -1.70 11.24
C ARG A 122 -26.24 -1.02 12.53
N ALA A 123 -25.92 -1.62 13.67
CA ALA A 123 -26.34 -1.12 14.98
C ALA A 123 -25.60 0.17 15.39
N GLU A 124 -24.30 0.28 15.08
CA GLU A 124 -23.46 1.35 15.60
C GLU A 124 -23.07 2.38 14.53
N VAL A 125 -22.67 1.94 13.33
CA VAL A 125 -22.22 2.87 12.28
C VAL A 125 -23.40 3.48 11.54
N LYS A 126 -24.30 2.63 11.00
CA LYS A 126 -25.42 3.12 10.19
C LYS A 126 -26.41 3.97 11.01
N SER A 127 -26.62 3.66 12.28
CA SER A 127 -27.54 4.40 13.14
C SER A 127 -27.01 5.81 13.51
N SER A 128 -25.69 5.98 13.57
CA SER A 128 -25.03 7.22 13.98
C SER A 128 -24.55 8.09 12.81
N PHE A 129 -24.58 7.53 11.58
CA PHE A 129 -24.03 8.23 10.42
C PHE A 129 -24.95 9.36 9.92
N SER A 130 -24.47 10.57 10.00
CA SER A 130 -25.19 11.79 9.60
C SER A 130 -24.97 12.21 8.13
N GLY A 131 -24.14 11.48 7.40
CA GLY A 131 -23.78 11.75 6.03
C GLY A 131 -22.31 12.16 5.88
N PHE A 132 -21.73 11.78 4.76
CA PHE A 132 -20.39 12.17 4.34
C PHE A 132 -20.55 12.95 3.03
N LYS A 133 -20.34 14.27 3.09
CA LYS A 133 -20.27 15.09 1.87
C LYS A 133 -18.86 14.94 1.30
N GLU A 134 -18.69 14.06 0.34
CA GLU A 134 -17.53 14.18 -0.54
C GLU A 134 -17.67 15.50 -1.31
N ALA A 135 -16.60 16.28 -1.34
CA ALA A 135 -16.51 17.34 -2.33
C ALA A 135 -16.65 16.65 -3.71
N ASP A 136 -17.42 17.24 -4.59
CA ASP A 136 -17.60 16.76 -5.97
C ASP A 136 -16.31 17.07 -6.75
N THR A 137 -15.28 16.27 -6.46
CA THR A 137 -13.92 16.43 -6.98
C THR A 137 -13.51 15.21 -7.77
N ASP A 138 -12.78 15.44 -8.85
CA ASP A 138 -12.22 14.37 -9.70
C ASP A 138 -11.04 13.64 -9.06
N ILE A 139 -10.52 14.16 -7.94
CA ILE A 139 -9.40 13.59 -7.16
C ILE A 139 -9.67 13.71 -5.66
N TYR A 140 -9.10 12.81 -4.87
CA TYR A 140 -9.09 12.96 -3.40
C TYR A 140 -7.85 13.73 -2.95
N SER A 141 -8.05 14.77 -2.11
CA SER A 141 -6.96 15.37 -1.34
C SER A 141 -6.45 14.37 -0.29
N TYR A 142 -5.27 14.62 0.26
CA TYR A 142 -4.76 13.81 1.37
C TYR A 142 -5.67 13.88 2.60
N ASP A 143 -6.31 15.03 2.89
CA ASP A 143 -7.24 15.16 4.01
C ASP A 143 -8.48 14.28 3.83
N VAL A 144 -9.05 14.25 2.63
CA VAL A 144 -10.15 13.34 2.29
C VAL A 144 -9.72 11.89 2.45
N ALA A 145 -8.52 11.53 1.96
CA ALA A 145 -8.01 10.17 2.09
C ALA A 145 -7.80 9.77 3.56
N ILE A 146 -7.19 10.63 4.38
CA ILE A 146 -6.98 10.40 5.81
C ILE A 146 -8.33 10.21 6.53
N MET A 147 -9.32 11.07 6.25
CA MET A 147 -10.66 10.93 6.82
C MET A 147 -11.30 9.59 6.45
N ARG A 148 -11.17 9.17 5.19
CA ARG A 148 -11.69 7.88 4.72
C ARG A 148 -10.99 6.70 5.40
N TYR A 149 -9.68 6.77 5.66
CA TYR A 149 -8.95 5.77 6.45
C TYR A 149 -9.42 5.72 7.91
N LYS A 150 -9.68 6.88 8.54
CA LYS A 150 -10.27 6.94 9.90
C LYS A 150 -11.63 6.24 9.94
N MET A 151 -12.48 6.43 8.92
CA MET A 151 -13.75 5.72 8.80
C MET A 151 -13.57 4.20 8.62
N VAL A 152 -12.59 3.77 7.81
CA VAL A 152 -12.24 2.34 7.67
C VAL A 152 -11.83 1.76 9.01
N LEU A 153 -10.90 2.41 9.73
CA LEU A 153 -10.41 1.95 11.01
C LEU A 153 -11.56 1.86 12.04
N TYR A 154 -12.44 2.87 12.09
CA TYR A 154 -13.63 2.85 12.95
C TYR A 154 -14.52 1.65 12.64
N CYS A 155 -14.83 1.41 11.36
CA CYS A 155 -15.61 0.24 10.94
C CYS A 155 -14.91 -1.08 11.26
N ASP A 156 -13.57 -1.15 11.12
CA ASP A 156 -12.78 -2.32 11.45
C ASP A 156 -12.80 -2.63 12.97
N VAL A 157 -12.84 -1.60 13.82
CA VAL A 157 -12.95 -1.74 15.27
C VAL A 157 -14.36 -2.23 15.65
N ILE A 158 -15.42 -1.54 15.20
CA ILE A 158 -16.82 -1.89 15.48
C ILE A 158 -17.15 -3.29 14.95
N GLY A 159 -16.70 -3.60 13.74
CA GLY A 159 -16.85 -4.93 13.13
C GLY A 159 -16.08 -6.03 13.86
N ASN A 160 -15.16 -5.68 14.77
CA ASN A 160 -14.25 -6.58 15.43
C ASN A 160 -13.52 -7.49 14.43
N VAL A 161 -12.89 -6.89 13.44
CA VAL A 161 -12.12 -7.63 12.44
C VAL A 161 -10.77 -8.08 13.02
N LYS A 162 -10.06 -8.94 12.30
CA LYS A 162 -8.72 -9.44 12.68
C LYS A 162 -7.75 -8.31 13.00
N SER A 163 -6.85 -8.55 13.97
CA SER A 163 -5.83 -7.60 14.40
C SER A 163 -4.89 -7.21 13.26
N SER A 164 -4.48 -8.18 12.43
CA SER A 164 -3.66 -7.91 11.24
C SER A 164 -4.33 -6.96 10.23
N ARG A 165 -5.66 -7.02 10.09
CA ARG A 165 -6.39 -6.11 9.20
C ARG A 165 -6.43 -4.69 9.76
N LYS A 166 -6.69 -4.52 11.06
CA LYS A 166 -6.62 -3.22 11.75
C LYS A 166 -5.23 -2.62 11.67
N ALA A 167 -4.20 -3.43 11.94
CA ALA A 167 -2.81 -3.02 11.81
C ALA A 167 -2.46 -2.54 10.39
N TYR A 168 -2.93 -3.25 9.38
CA TYR A 168 -2.72 -2.87 7.98
C TYR A 168 -3.42 -1.55 7.62
N THR A 169 -4.62 -1.32 8.14
CA THR A 169 -5.34 -0.05 7.97
C THR A 169 -4.56 1.10 8.60
N CYS A 170 -4.04 0.93 9.83
CA CYS A 170 -3.20 1.91 10.49
C CYS A 170 -1.90 2.20 9.71
N LEU A 171 -1.21 1.15 9.26
CA LEU A 171 0.01 1.29 8.45
C LEU A 171 -0.23 2.10 7.17
N LYS A 172 -1.30 1.79 6.44
CA LYS A 172 -1.65 2.54 5.22
C LYS A 172 -2.05 3.98 5.52
N MET A 173 -2.72 4.23 6.63
CA MET A 173 -3.04 5.59 7.07
C MET A 173 -1.75 6.37 7.39
N ALA A 174 -0.76 5.76 8.05
CA ALA A 174 0.55 6.36 8.26
C ALA A 174 1.21 6.74 6.93
N TRP A 175 1.17 5.87 5.93
CA TRP A 175 1.71 6.15 4.60
C TRP A 175 1.02 7.32 3.89
N VAL A 176 -0.31 7.45 4.02
CA VAL A 176 -1.05 8.59 3.45
C VAL A 176 -0.69 9.89 4.17
N ILE A 177 -0.55 9.88 5.50
CA ILE A 177 -0.11 11.04 6.28
C ILE A 177 1.29 11.48 5.86
N ARG A 178 2.22 10.53 5.71
CA ARG A 178 3.57 10.78 5.18
C ARG A 178 3.52 11.37 3.78
N GLY A 179 2.68 10.83 2.90
CA GLY A 179 2.48 11.37 1.56
C GLY A 179 2.00 12.82 1.57
N LYS A 180 1.14 13.21 2.51
CA LYS A 180 0.75 14.61 2.72
C LYS A 180 1.94 15.47 3.14
N LEU A 181 2.73 15.01 4.12
CA LEU A 181 3.93 15.72 4.57
C LEU A 181 4.94 15.92 3.45
N GLU A 182 5.12 14.92 2.58
CA GLU A 182 6.04 14.96 1.44
C GLU A 182 5.57 15.91 0.33
N LYS A 183 4.26 15.95 0.06
CA LYS A 183 3.71 16.71 -1.08
C LYS A 183 3.24 18.11 -0.71
N GLU A 184 2.75 18.31 0.50
CA GLU A 184 2.13 19.54 0.95
C GLU A 184 2.90 20.17 2.12
N GLY A 185 3.97 19.55 2.61
CA GLY A 185 4.68 19.96 3.82
C GLY A 185 5.19 21.41 3.78
N ASP A 186 5.57 21.92 2.60
CA ASP A 186 6.02 23.31 2.45
C ASP A 186 4.88 24.34 2.54
N LEU A 187 3.63 23.89 2.36
CA LEU A 187 2.43 24.71 2.48
C LEU A 187 1.84 24.72 3.89
N LEU A 188 2.30 23.80 4.76
CA LEU A 188 1.81 23.63 6.12
C LEU A 188 2.56 24.52 7.11
N THR A 189 1.85 25.01 8.13
CA THR A 189 2.46 25.63 9.30
C THR A 189 3.31 24.61 10.07
N LYS A 190 4.19 25.10 10.95
CA LYS A 190 5.01 24.22 11.79
C LYS A 190 4.15 23.35 12.72
N GLU A 191 3.09 23.93 13.25
CA GLU A 191 2.13 23.27 14.14
C GLU A 191 1.38 22.15 13.43
N GLU A 192 0.89 22.42 12.22
CA GLU A 192 0.22 21.40 11.39
C GLU A 192 1.16 20.26 11.01
N ARG A 193 2.40 20.59 10.64
CA ARG A 193 3.43 19.59 10.31
C ARG A 193 3.76 18.71 11.51
N ASN A 194 3.98 19.30 12.69
CA ASN A 194 4.24 18.55 13.91
C ASN A 194 3.06 17.62 14.25
N LYS A 195 1.83 18.13 14.14
CA LYS A 195 0.62 17.36 14.39
C LYS A 195 0.51 16.16 13.45
N LEU A 196 0.79 16.31 12.17
CA LEU A 196 0.79 15.21 11.21
C LEU A 196 1.89 14.19 11.48
N GLN A 197 3.07 14.62 11.94
CA GLN A 197 4.15 13.71 12.35
C GLN A 197 3.76 12.89 13.58
N GLU A 198 3.10 13.51 14.56
CA GLU A 198 2.55 12.81 15.73
C GLU A 198 1.47 11.80 15.30
N ASP A 199 0.54 12.21 14.42
CA ASP A 199 -0.52 11.33 13.92
C ASP A 199 0.07 10.15 13.10
N GLU A 200 1.13 10.36 12.31
CA GLU A 200 1.85 9.29 11.62
C GLU A 200 2.45 8.30 12.62
N LEU A 201 3.14 8.81 13.64
CA LEU A 201 3.78 7.97 14.66
C LEU A 201 2.75 7.17 15.46
N GLU A 202 1.61 7.76 15.79
CA GLU A 202 0.48 7.06 16.43
C GLU A 202 -0.05 5.92 15.56
N CYS A 203 -0.20 6.16 14.26
CA CYS A 203 -0.60 5.13 13.30
C CYS A 203 0.43 4.00 13.22
N ILE A 204 1.73 4.31 13.20
CA ILE A 204 2.83 3.33 13.21
C ILE A 204 2.77 2.50 14.50
N LYS A 205 2.56 3.12 15.65
CA LYS A 205 2.43 2.44 16.95
C LYS A 205 1.26 1.44 16.93
N ASN A 206 0.09 1.88 16.50
CA ASN A 206 -1.09 1.01 16.41
C ASN A 206 -0.90 -0.13 15.39
N ALA A 207 -0.20 0.11 14.28
CA ALA A 207 0.15 -0.93 13.33
C ALA A 207 1.08 -1.98 13.94
N TYR A 208 2.12 -1.54 14.65
CA TYR A 208 3.07 -2.40 15.34
C TYR A 208 2.37 -3.27 16.39
N GLU A 209 1.62 -2.67 17.31
CA GLU A 209 0.89 -3.39 18.37
C GLU A 209 -0.11 -4.40 17.78
N GLY A 210 -0.85 -3.99 16.74
CA GLY A 210 -1.82 -4.85 16.08
C GLY A 210 -1.17 -6.05 15.37
N TYR A 211 0.00 -5.89 14.76
CA TYR A 211 0.74 -7.01 14.19
C TYR A 211 1.35 -7.91 15.27
N CYS A 212 1.86 -7.37 16.36
CA CYS A 212 2.32 -8.18 17.49
C CYS A 212 1.20 -9.06 18.06
N LEU A 213 -0.02 -8.52 18.21
CA LEU A 213 -1.20 -9.29 18.60
C LEU A 213 -1.56 -10.36 17.56
N ALA A 214 -1.47 -10.03 16.28
CA ALA A 214 -1.78 -10.97 15.20
C ALA A 214 -0.82 -12.16 15.14
N PHE A 215 0.47 -11.96 15.40
CA PHE A 215 1.46 -13.06 15.46
C PHE A 215 1.10 -14.17 16.44
N SER A 216 0.40 -13.84 17.54
CA SER A 216 0.00 -14.83 18.55
C SER A 216 -1.35 -15.49 18.29
N SER A 217 -2.16 -14.96 17.38
CA SER A 217 -3.58 -15.35 17.26
C SER A 217 -4.06 -15.65 15.83
N GLU A 218 -3.24 -15.32 14.82
CA GLU A 218 -3.63 -15.47 13.42
C GLU A 218 -2.63 -16.31 12.63
N THR A 219 -3.08 -16.87 11.51
CA THR A 219 -2.25 -17.67 10.60
C THR A 219 -1.84 -16.87 9.36
N PHE A 220 -0.67 -17.19 8.81
CA PHE A 220 -0.18 -16.60 7.56
C PHE A 220 -0.89 -17.18 6.32
N PRO A 221 -1.00 -16.39 5.21
CA PRO A 221 -0.50 -15.04 5.07
C PRO A 221 -1.37 -13.99 5.79
N MET A 222 -0.74 -12.96 6.37
CA MET A 222 -1.43 -11.84 7.01
C MET A 222 -1.32 -10.60 6.13
N SER A 223 -2.44 -9.95 5.86
CA SER A 223 -2.51 -8.76 4.97
C SER A 223 -1.86 -8.98 3.60
N GLY A 224 -1.75 -10.24 3.16
CA GLY A 224 -1.09 -10.64 1.92
C GLY A 224 0.43 -10.80 2.02
N MET A 225 1.01 -10.72 3.21
CA MET A 225 2.43 -10.92 3.49
C MET A 225 2.70 -12.30 4.09
N ASP A 226 3.79 -12.95 3.68
CA ASP A 226 4.32 -14.13 4.34
C ASP A 226 4.96 -13.77 5.70
N GLU A 227 5.32 -14.79 6.48
CA GLU A 227 5.86 -14.63 7.82
C GLU A 227 7.13 -13.78 7.85
N MET A 228 8.08 -14.01 6.95
CA MET A 228 9.36 -13.31 6.96
C MET A 228 9.22 -11.85 6.51
N THR A 229 8.38 -11.59 5.53
CA THR A 229 8.07 -10.23 5.08
C THR A 229 7.40 -9.42 6.20
N LEU A 230 6.42 -10.03 6.90
CA LEU A 230 5.76 -9.35 8.01
C LEU A 230 6.70 -9.18 9.22
N THR A 231 7.56 -10.17 9.52
CA THR A 231 8.57 -10.06 10.57
C THR A 231 9.53 -8.89 10.30
N TYR A 232 9.97 -8.71 9.05
CA TYR A 232 10.77 -7.57 8.64
C TYR A 232 10.02 -6.24 8.85
N LEU A 233 8.77 -6.16 8.39
CA LEU A 233 7.95 -4.96 8.56
C LEU A 233 7.81 -4.59 10.04
N VAL A 234 7.49 -5.55 10.90
CA VAL A 234 7.38 -5.31 12.36
C VAL A 234 8.70 -4.85 12.95
N ALA A 235 9.84 -5.38 12.48
CA ALA A 235 11.17 -4.92 12.92
C ALA A 235 11.43 -3.46 12.50
N GLU A 236 11.04 -3.06 11.29
CA GLU A 236 11.13 -1.66 10.84
C GLU A 236 10.22 -0.72 11.65
N LEU A 237 8.97 -1.15 11.95
CA LEU A 237 8.08 -0.37 12.80
C LEU A 237 8.64 -0.24 14.24
N ALA A 238 9.19 -1.32 14.81
CA ALA A 238 9.86 -1.29 16.10
C ALA A 238 11.05 -0.31 16.11
N PHE A 239 11.85 -0.29 15.05
CA PHE A 239 12.94 0.66 14.89
C PHE A 239 12.45 2.11 14.89
N ARG A 240 11.39 2.43 14.14
CA ARG A 240 10.80 3.77 14.09
C ARG A 240 10.23 4.23 15.44
N LEU A 241 9.81 3.29 16.27
CA LEU A 241 9.33 3.53 17.64
C LEU A 241 10.46 3.57 18.69
N GLY A 242 11.72 3.39 18.30
CA GLY A 242 12.87 3.34 19.21
C GLY A 242 13.04 2.02 19.94
N ASN A 243 12.27 0.99 19.63
CA ASN A 243 12.33 -0.36 20.23
C ASN A 243 13.47 -1.18 19.61
N TYR A 244 14.70 -0.67 19.68
CA TYR A 244 15.87 -1.24 18.99
C TYR A 244 16.17 -2.68 19.36
N ARG A 245 16.01 -3.04 20.65
CA ARG A 245 16.28 -4.41 21.12
C ARG A 245 15.37 -5.43 20.45
N GLU A 246 14.09 -5.13 20.37
CA GLU A 246 13.09 -6.01 19.76
C GLU A 246 13.28 -6.09 18.23
N ALA A 247 13.54 -4.95 17.59
CA ALA A 247 13.88 -4.92 16.17
C ALA A 247 15.07 -5.85 15.87
N LEU A 248 16.16 -5.79 16.64
CA LEU A 248 17.34 -6.66 16.46
C LEU A 248 17.03 -8.14 16.66
N GLN A 249 16.13 -8.49 17.58
CA GLN A 249 15.71 -9.89 17.79
C GLN A 249 14.96 -10.42 16.57
N LEU A 250 14.01 -9.63 16.02
CA LEU A 250 13.25 -9.99 14.82
C LEU A 250 14.17 -10.13 13.60
N LEU A 251 15.09 -9.19 13.40
CA LEU A 251 16.06 -9.24 12.29
C LEU A 251 17.00 -10.45 12.38
N SER A 252 17.39 -10.86 13.59
CA SER A 252 18.24 -12.03 13.78
C SER A 252 17.56 -13.32 13.30
N ARG A 253 16.24 -13.44 13.49
CA ARG A 253 15.44 -14.56 12.97
C ARG A 253 15.43 -14.60 11.44
N ILE A 254 15.31 -13.44 10.78
CA ILE A 254 15.30 -13.34 9.31
C ILE A 254 16.68 -13.71 8.74
N ILE A 255 17.73 -13.11 9.29
CA ILE A 255 19.11 -13.28 8.79
C ILE A 255 19.59 -14.74 8.95
N GLY A 256 19.21 -15.38 10.08
CA GLY A 256 19.55 -16.78 10.35
C GLY A 256 18.75 -17.81 9.56
N ASN A 257 17.69 -17.42 8.87
CA ASN A 257 16.84 -18.32 8.11
C ASN A 257 17.32 -18.41 6.64
N GLY A 258 17.65 -19.62 6.18
CA GLY A 258 18.13 -19.88 4.81
C GLY A 258 17.04 -19.74 3.73
N ASN A 259 15.76 -19.87 4.09
CA ASN A 259 14.64 -19.91 3.15
C ASN A 259 13.94 -18.56 2.95
N VAL A 260 14.59 -17.46 3.31
CA VAL A 260 14.04 -16.10 3.14
C VAL A 260 14.40 -15.54 1.77
N ALA A 261 13.45 -14.86 1.14
CA ALA A 261 13.70 -14.13 -0.09
C ALA A 261 14.89 -13.17 0.06
N VAL A 262 15.84 -13.21 -0.87
CA VAL A 262 17.10 -12.42 -0.83
C VAL A 262 16.81 -10.95 -0.52
N ARG A 263 15.84 -10.35 -1.20
CA ARG A 263 15.45 -8.95 -0.99
C ARG A 263 15.07 -8.62 0.46
N ILE A 264 14.36 -9.50 1.16
CA ILE A 264 13.96 -9.28 2.58
C ILE A 264 15.17 -9.47 3.49
N LYS A 265 16.06 -10.41 3.15
CA LYS A 265 17.29 -10.63 3.88
C LYS A 265 18.25 -9.43 3.78
N ASP A 266 18.41 -8.87 2.59
CA ASP A 266 19.23 -7.67 2.36
C ASP A 266 18.68 -6.48 3.17
N LYS A 267 17.37 -6.20 3.07
CA LYS A 267 16.71 -5.16 3.88
C LYS A 267 16.90 -5.39 5.39
N ALA A 268 16.89 -6.65 5.85
CA ALA A 268 17.09 -6.96 7.26
C ALA A 268 18.54 -6.70 7.72
N VAL A 269 19.52 -6.93 6.85
CA VAL A 269 20.93 -6.58 7.12
C VAL A 269 21.09 -5.07 7.18
N ASP A 270 20.58 -4.33 6.20
CA ASP A 270 20.65 -2.86 6.15
C ASP A 270 20.01 -2.21 7.38
N LEU A 271 18.81 -2.68 7.77
CA LEU A 271 18.13 -2.19 8.96
C LEU A 271 18.94 -2.47 10.24
N LYS A 272 19.57 -3.65 10.36
CA LYS A 272 20.43 -3.99 11.49
C LYS A 272 21.62 -3.04 11.61
N GLU A 273 22.23 -2.64 10.50
CA GLU A 273 23.32 -1.68 10.47
C GLU A 273 22.86 -0.28 10.88
N ARG A 274 21.71 0.17 10.39
CA ARG A 274 21.08 1.45 10.77
C ARG A 274 20.80 1.50 12.29
N ILE A 275 20.26 0.43 12.87
CA ILE A 275 20.03 0.34 14.31
C ILE A 275 21.36 0.46 15.09
N ARG A 276 22.41 -0.24 14.64
CA ARG A 276 23.71 -0.19 15.29
C ARG A 276 24.35 1.21 15.25
N ALA A 277 24.18 1.91 14.14
CA ALA A 277 24.64 3.31 14.01
C ALA A 277 23.89 4.20 15.00
N LYS A 278 22.55 4.12 15.06
CA LYS A 278 21.72 4.90 15.99
C LYS A 278 22.03 4.65 17.47
N VAL A 279 22.27 3.42 17.84
CA VAL A 279 22.64 3.06 19.23
C VAL A 279 24.01 3.65 19.60
N LYS A 280 24.97 3.71 18.66
CA LYS A 280 26.30 4.33 18.89
C LYS A 280 26.23 5.86 18.99
N GLU A 281 25.35 6.51 18.23
CA GLU A 281 25.13 7.97 18.27
C GLU A 281 24.46 8.42 19.60
N GLY A 282 23.72 7.55 20.25
CA GLY A 282 23.01 7.83 21.51
C GLY A 282 23.79 7.47 22.79
N GLN A 283 25.02 6.92 22.63
CA GLN A 283 25.97 6.67 23.73
C GLN A 283 27.04 7.78 23.76
#